data_f801af5e5002d33acf3bf57aa33b473c
#
_entry.id   f801af5e5002d33acf3bf57aa33b473c
#
_cell.length_a   1.000
_cell.length_b   1.000
_cell.length_c   1.000
_cell.angle_alpha   90.00
_cell.angle_beta   90.00
_cell.angle_gamma   90.00
#
_symmetry.space_group_name_H-M   'P 1'
#
loop_
_entity.id
_entity.type
_entity.pdbx_description
1 polymer ?
#
loop_
_entity_poly.entity_id
_entity_poly.type
_entity_poly.pdbx_seq_one_letter_code
_entity_poly.pdbx_strand_id
1 'polypeptide(L)'
;MITLRSVDRVYPLKGGPFFALRNINLEIGEGEFISVMGPSGSGKSTLLHILGLHDSAWQGEYWFHGEAVHKLDKKKRFDLQKKNLGFIFQSYHLLDDLTVYENLEIPLSYRDVPKKQRESIVCDALDRFQIVAKKDLYPNQLSGGQQQLVGVARALVAKPALLLADEPTGNLHSDQGREIMQLFKQLNHDDGVTIVQVTHSNENAAYGSRIVRLADGVTVN
;
A
#
# COMPACT_ATOMS: atom_id res chain seq x y z
N MET A 1 15.21 -5.29 0.15
CA MET A 1 13.90 -5.79 -0.31
C MET A 1 13.52 -5.27 -1.69
N ILE A 2 13.53 -3.97 -1.93
CA ILE A 2 13.23 -3.33 -3.22
C ILE A 2 14.42 -2.56 -3.71
N THR A 3 14.69 -2.64 -5.03
CA THR A 3 15.68 -1.79 -5.71
C THR A 3 15.10 -1.31 -7.04
N LEU A 4 15.02 0.00 -7.22
CA LEU A 4 14.73 0.66 -8.49
C LEU A 4 16.02 1.27 -9.04
N ARG A 5 16.31 1.07 -10.33
CA ARG A 5 17.45 1.68 -11.02
C ARG A 5 17.01 2.33 -12.31
N SER A 6 17.25 3.63 -12.41
CA SER A 6 16.92 4.46 -13.59
C SER A 6 15.49 4.24 -14.08
N VAL A 7 14.52 4.23 -13.15
CA VAL A 7 13.13 3.99 -13.51
C VAL A 7 12.48 5.25 -14.03
N ASP A 8 11.98 5.17 -15.27
CA ASP A 8 11.22 6.21 -15.96
C ASP A 8 9.77 5.79 -16.17
N ARG A 9 8.84 6.72 -16.01
CA ARG A 9 7.45 6.54 -16.38
C ARG A 9 6.97 7.70 -17.24
N VAL A 10 6.66 7.40 -18.49
CA VAL A 10 6.26 8.40 -19.49
C VAL A 10 4.84 8.14 -19.94
N TYR A 11 4.02 9.19 -19.94
CA TYR A 11 2.67 9.16 -20.53
C TYR A 11 2.69 9.89 -21.87
N PRO A 12 2.24 9.26 -22.97
CA PRO A 12 2.10 9.95 -24.25
C PRO A 12 0.94 10.92 -24.18
N LEU A 13 1.20 12.22 -24.40
CA LEU A 13 0.18 13.26 -24.49
C LEU A 13 0.20 13.92 -25.88
N LYS A 14 -0.91 14.55 -26.29
CA LYS A 14 -1.00 15.28 -27.57
C LYS A 14 0.03 16.42 -27.73
N GLY A 15 0.51 16.96 -26.60
CA GLY A 15 1.51 18.04 -26.55
C GLY A 15 2.96 17.59 -26.41
N GLY A 16 3.23 16.27 -26.43
CA GLY A 16 4.54 15.68 -26.20
C GLY A 16 4.55 14.74 -24.99
N PRO A 17 5.65 14.01 -24.75
CA PRO A 17 5.73 13.06 -23.66
C PRO A 17 5.74 13.77 -22.29
N PHE A 18 4.90 13.31 -21.38
CA PHE A 18 4.89 13.73 -19.98
C PHE A 18 5.62 12.70 -19.12
N PHE A 19 6.71 13.11 -18.52
CA PHE A 19 7.49 12.29 -17.59
C PHE A 19 6.89 12.39 -16.19
N ALA A 20 6.12 11.42 -15.81
CA ALA A 20 5.59 11.32 -14.44
C ALA A 20 6.67 10.89 -13.44
N LEU A 21 7.64 10.07 -13.88
CA LEU A 21 8.86 9.76 -13.14
C LEU A 21 10.04 9.76 -14.11
N ARG A 22 11.20 10.23 -13.62
CA ARG A 22 12.43 10.34 -14.40
C ARG A 22 13.62 9.91 -13.58
N ASN A 23 14.33 8.90 -14.06
CA ASN A 23 15.57 8.38 -13.49
C ASN A 23 15.47 8.10 -11.98
N ILE A 24 14.38 7.47 -11.55
CA ILE A 24 14.19 7.13 -10.14
C ILE A 24 15.16 6.01 -9.75
N ASN A 25 15.98 6.31 -8.75
CA ASN A 25 16.87 5.37 -8.08
C ASN A 25 16.46 5.31 -6.61
N LEU A 26 16.01 4.13 -6.15
CA LEU A 26 15.46 3.95 -4.81
C LEU A 26 15.77 2.55 -4.30
N GLU A 27 16.32 2.48 -3.10
CA GLU A 27 16.48 1.23 -2.38
C GLU A 27 15.65 1.27 -1.12
N ILE A 28 14.92 0.17 -0.83
CA ILE A 28 14.11 0.01 0.38
C ILE A 28 14.50 -1.31 1.02
N GLY A 29 14.95 -1.23 2.27
CA GLY A 29 15.30 -2.39 3.09
C GLY A 29 14.07 -3.19 3.51
N GLU A 30 14.29 -4.42 3.95
CA GLU A 30 13.27 -5.23 4.61
C GLU A 30 12.98 -4.65 6.00
N GLY A 31 11.70 -4.56 6.38
CA GLY A 31 11.28 -3.93 7.63
C GLY A 31 11.47 -2.41 7.67
N GLU A 32 11.81 -1.75 6.57
CA GLU A 32 11.92 -0.30 6.52
C GLU A 32 10.54 0.35 6.40
N PHE A 33 10.29 1.43 7.13
CA PHE A 33 9.12 2.28 6.97
C PHE A 33 9.56 3.60 6.32
N ILE A 34 9.24 3.81 5.03
CA ILE A 34 9.56 5.06 4.34
C ILE A 34 8.32 5.89 4.03
N SER A 35 8.49 7.20 4.02
CA SER A 35 7.48 8.17 3.63
C SER A 35 7.91 8.86 2.33
N VAL A 36 7.05 8.83 1.31
CA VAL A 36 7.25 9.53 0.05
C VAL A 36 6.47 10.84 0.10
N MET A 37 7.16 11.96 0.00
CA MET A 37 6.58 13.31 0.05
C MET A 37 6.85 14.09 -1.23
N GLY A 38 6.04 15.11 -1.47
CA GLY A 38 6.19 16.05 -2.59
C GLY A 38 4.89 16.76 -2.91
N PRO A 39 4.92 17.82 -3.73
CA PRO A 39 3.72 18.54 -4.15
C PRO A 39 2.76 17.65 -4.96
N SER A 40 1.52 18.13 -5.16
CA SER A 40 0.59 17.45 -6.05
C SER A 40 1.19 17.36 -7.47
N GLY A 41 1.01 16.21 -8.12
CA GLY A 41 1.56 15.97 -9.47
C GLY A 41 3.04 15.60 -9.51
N SER A 42 3.77 15.50 -8.38
CA SER A 42 5.20 15.17 -8.39
C SER A 42 5.54 13.71 -8.72
N GLY A 43 4.54 12.83 -8.93
CA GLY A 43 4.76 11.44 -9.30
C GLY A 43 4.60 10.42 -8.16
N LYS A 44 4.22 10.83 -6.94
CA LYS A 44 4.12 9.96 -5.76
C LYS A 44 3.22 8.74 -5.98
N SER A 45 1.98 8.94 -6.40
CA SER A 45 1.05 7.83 -6.66
C SER A 45 1.51 6.98 -7.85
N THR A 46 2.18 7.57 -8.85
CA THR A 46 2.80 6.82 -9.94
C THR A 46 3.90 5.89 -9.42
N LEU A 47 4.77 6.40 -8.54
CA LEU A 47 5.80 5.57 -7.89
C LEU A 47 5.16 4.44 -7.09
N LEU A 48 4.12 4.76 -6.30
CA LEU A 48 3.40 3.77 -5.50
C LEU A 48 2.76 2.67 -6.38
N HIS A 49 2.18 3.05 -7.53
CA HIS A 49 1.61 2.09 -8.48
C HIS A 49 2.66 1.20 -9.15
N ILE A 50 3.86 1.72 -9.42
CA ILE A 50 4.98 0.90 -9.92
C ILE A 50 5.44 -0.07 -8.84
N LEU A 51 5.67 0.40 -7.60
CA LEU A 51 6.03 -0.46 -6.47
C LEU A 51 4.96 -1.52 -6.20
N GLY A 52 3.69 -1.15 -6.38
CA GLY A 52 2.52 -2.02 -6.24
C GLY A 52 2.26 -2.97 -7.41
N LEU A 53 3.08 -2.92 -8.46
CA LEU A 53 2.93 -3.73 -9.68
C LEU A 53 1.61 -3.51 -10.44
N HIS A 54 0.92 -2.39 -10.16
CA HIS A 54 -0.30 -1.98 -10.87
C HIS A 54 0.03 -1.33 -12.23
N ASP A 55 1.13 -0.58 -12.32
CA ASP A 55 1.64 -0.03 -13.57
C ASP A 55 2.81 -0.89 -14.08
N SER A 56 2.78 -1.21 -15.36
CA SER A 56 3.81 -2.00 -16.03
C SER A 56 4.46 -1.28 -17.21
N ALA A 57 4.01 -0.04 -17.52
CA ALA A 57 4.46 0.72 -18.67
C ALA A 57 5.61 1.69 -18.32
N TRP A 58 6.55 1.23 -17.53
CA TRP A 58 7.77 1.95 -17.13
C TRP A 58 9.01 1.32 -17.78
N GLN A 59 10.14 2.05 -17.77
CA GLN A 59 11.46 1.62 -18.23
C GLN A 59 12.43 1.61 -17.05
N GLY A 60 13.58 0.93 -17.19
CA GLY A 60 14.57 0.77 -16.13
C GLY A 60 14.53 -0.59 -15.46
N GLU A 61 15.07 -0.71 -14.27
CA GLU A 61 15.14 -1.96 -13.53
C GLU A 61 14.37 -1.87 -12.21
N TYR A 62 13.57 -2.89 -11.92
CA TYR A 62 12.89 -3.08 -10.65
C TYR A 62 13.18 -4.49 -10.13
N TRP A 63 13.71 -4.56 -8.93
CA TRP A 63 14.01 -5.79 -8.21
C TRP A 63 13.19 -5.85 -6.93
N PHE A 64 12.55 -7.00 -6.67
CA PHE A 64 11.78 -7.27 -5.47
C PHE A 64 12.22 -8.60 -4.88
N HIS A 65 12.75 -8.61 -3.64
CA HIS A 65 13.37 -9.78 -3.00
C HIS A 65 14.38 -10.51 -3.92
N GLY A 66 15.17 -9.77 -4.69
CA GLY A 66 16.14 -10.33 -5.63
C GLY A 66 15.55 -10.82 -6.95
N GLU A 67 14.24 -10.80 -7.13
CA GLU A 67 13.58 -11.15 -8.39
C GLU A 67 13.50 -9.94 -9.32
N ALA A 68 13.92 -10.11 -10.58
CA ALA A 68 13.92 -9.06 -11.59
C ALA A 68 12.51 -8.84 -12.17
N VAL A 69 11.72 -7.96 -11.53
CA VAL A 69 10.32 -7.67 -11.90
C VAL A 69 10.18 -7.19 -13.34
N HIS A 70 11.14 -6.41 -13.84
CA HIS A 70 11.17 -5.90 -15.21
C HIS A 70 11.30 -7.00 -16.29
N LYS A 71 11.68 -8.24 -15.89
CA LYS A 71 11.77 -9.41 -16.76
C LYS A 71 10.58 -10.35 -16.65
N LEU A 72 9.66 -10.10 -15.69
CA LEU A 72 8.51 -10.96 -15.48
C LEU A 72 7.42 -10.72 -16.52
N ASP A 73 6.80 -11.80 -16.96
CA ASP A 73 5.54 -11.73 -17.70
C ASP A 73 4.37 -11.28 -16.80
N LYS A 74 3.24 -10.95 -17.44
CA LYS A 74 2.05 -10.44 -16.74
C LYS A 74 1.55 -11.39 -15.65
N LYS A 75 1.58 -12.71 -15.89
CA LYS A 75 1.08 -13.72 -14.96
C LYS A 75 1.96 -13.80 -13.72
N LYS A 76 3.28 -13.92 -13.89
CA LYS A 76 4.24 -13.98 -12.79
C LYS A 76 4.22 -12.69 -11.96
N ARG A 77 4.09 -11.54 -12.62
CA ARG A 77 3.96 -10.24 -11.93
C ARG A 77 2.70 -10.18 -11.08
N PHE A 78 1.57 -10.66 -11.60
CA PHE A 78 0.32 -10.76 -10.84
C PHE A 78 0.44 -11.73 -9.65
N ASP A 79 1.11 -12.88 -9.83
CA ASP A 79 1.34 -13.83 -8.74
C ASP A 79 2.26 -13.25 -7.65
N LEU A 80 3.27 -12.48 -8.04
CA LEU A 80 4.16 -11.77 -7.12
C LEU A 80 3.37 -10.72 -6.32
N GLN A 81 2.55 -9.90 -6.99
CA GLN A 81 1.66 -8.91 -6.39
C GLN A 81 0.72 -9.55 -5.38
N LYS A 82 -0.02 -10.57 -5.81
CA LYS A 82 -1.00 -11.31 -5.02
C LYS A 82 -0.41 -11.87 -3.72
N LYS A 83 0.83 -12.37 -3.78
CA LYS A 83 1.48 -13.01 -2.62
C LYS A 83 2.08 -12.01 -1.63
N ASN A 84 2.62 -10.90 -2.11
CA ASN A 84 3.54 -10.10 -1.31
C ASN A 84 3.03 -8.70 -0.98
N LEU A 85 2.00 -8.20 -1.67
CA LEU A 85 1.61 -6.80 -1.55
C LEU A 85 0.26 -6.65 -0.84
N GLY A 86 0.20 -5.64 0.05
CA GLY A 86 -1.02 -5.08 0.60
C GLY A 86 -1.14 -3.62 0.18
N PHE A 87 -2.35 -3.15 -0.08
CA PHE A 87 -2.59 -1.77 -0.50
C PHE A 87 -3.66 -1.11 0.36
N ILE A 88 -3.36 0.08 0.85
CA ILE A 88 -4.26 0.94 1.62
C ILE A 88 -4.46 2.23 0.85
N PHE A 89 -5.71 2.59 0.62
CA PHE A 89 -6.12 3.75 -0.15
C PHE A 89 -6.72 4.84 0.73
N GLN A 90 -6.65 6.08 0.30
CA GLN A 90 -7.28 7.21 0.94
C GLN A 90 -8.81 7.04 1.04
N SER A 91 -9.45 6.49 0.01
CA SER A 91 -10.91 6.31 -0.08
C SER A 91 -11.36 4.90 0.37
N TYR A 92 -10.61 4.24 1.23
CA TYR A 92 -10.88 2.93 1.84
C TYR A 92 -11.03 1.78 0.84
N HIS A 93 -11.73 1.97 -0.27
CA HIS A 93 -12.04 1.01 -1.33
C HIS A 93 -12.60 -0.32 -0.78
N LEU A 94 -13.46 -0.23 0.23
CA LEU A 94 -14.24 -1.38 0.68
C LEU A 94 -15.32 -1.67 -0.37
N LEU A 95 -15.71 -2.93 -0.47
CA LEU A 95 -16.85 -3.34 -1.30
C LEU A 95 -18.12 -3.13 -0.49
N ASP A 96 -18.96 -2.20 -0.93
CA ASP A 96 -20.15 -1.75 -0.19
C ASP A 96 -21.23 -2.82 -0.03
N ASP A 97 -21.28 -3.77 -0.98
CA ASP A 97 -22.21 -4.90 -0.99
C ASP A 97 -21.73 -6.09 -0.14
N LEU A 98 -20.57 -5.97 0.49
CA LEU A 98 -19.98 -7.00 1.34
C LEU A 98 -19.85 -6.51 2.78
N THR A 99 -20.07 -7.41 3.72
CA THR A 99 -19.82 -7.16 5.15
C THR A 99 -18.34 -6.93 5.44
N VAL A 100 -18.02 -6.46 6.64
CA VAL A 100 -16.62 -6.36 7.13
C VAL A 100 -15.92 -7.70 7.03
N TYR A 101 -16.55 -8.78 7.50
CA TYR A 101 -16.01 -10.15 7.41
C TYR A 101 -15.66 -10.51 5.97
N GLU A 102 -16.59 -10.33 5.04
CA GLU A 102 -16.42 -10.68 3.63
C GLU A 102 -15.34 -9.81 2.96
N ASN A 103 -15.26 -8.52 3.29
CA ASN A 103 -14.17 -7.65 2.83
C ASN A 103 -12.78 -8.17 3.27
N LEU A 104 -12.66 -8.68 4.50
CA LEU A 104 -11.41 -9.26 4.99
C LEU A 104 -11.12 -10.64 4.35
N GLU A 105 -12.13 -11.40 3.95
CA GLU A 105 -11.94 -12.71 3.32
C GLU A 105 -11.40 -12.62 1.87
N ILE A 106 -11.69 -11.53 1.15
CA ILE A 106 -11.31 -11.36 -0.26
C ILE A 106 -9.84 -11.67 -0.54
N PRO A 107 -8.84 -11.06 0.14
CA PRO A 107 -7.44 -11.31 -0.15
C PRO A 107 -7.03 -12.77 0.03
N LEU A 108 -7.66 -13.47 0.97
CA LEU A 108 -7.41 -14.88 1.23
C LEU A 108 -7.98 -15.77 0.12
N SER A 109 -9.15 -15.39 -0.43
CA SER A 109 -9.75 -16.12 -1.54
C SER A 109 -8.89 -16.06 -2.81
N TYR A 110 -8.29 -14.90 -3.09
CA TYR A 110 -7.37 -14.71 -4.20
C TYR A 110 -6.02 -15.46 -4.02
N ARG A 111 -5.64 -15.76 -2.78
CA ARG A 111 -4.43 -16.53 -2.45
C ARG A 111 -4.67 -18.04 -2.36
N ASP A 112 -5.84 -18.49 -2.80
CA ASP A 112 -6.25 -19.90 -2.80
C ASP A 112 -6.21 -20.56 -1.40
N VAL A 113 -6.38 -19.75 -0.34
CA VAL A 113 -6.48 -20.24 1.04
C VAL A 113 -7.77 -21.07 1.16
N PRO A 114 -7.74 -22.30 1.68
CA PRO A 114 -8.93 -23.13 1.85
C PRO A 114 -9.99 -22.46 2.73
N LYS A 115 -11.29 -22.58 2.38
CA LYS A 115 -12.39 -21.89 3.06
C LYS A 115 -12.36 -22.08 4.59
N LYS A 116 -12.10 -23.30 5.08
CA LYS A 116 -11.99 -23.58 6.52
C LYS A 116 -10.89 -22.78 7.24
N GLN A 117 -9.79 -22.49 6.55
CA GLN A 117 -8.70 -21.71 7.11
C GLN A 117 -8.99 -20.20 7.06
N ARG A 118 -9.77 -19.73 6.07
CA ARG A 118 -10.10 -18.31 5.96
C ARG A 118 -10.88 -17.82 7.17
N GLU A 119 -11.83 -18.60 7.66
CA GLU A 119 -12.66 -18.23 8.83
C GLU A 119 -11.77 -17.94 10.05
N SER A 120 -10.86 -18.84 10.39
CA SER A 120 -9.94 -18.62 11.51
C SER A 120 -9.08 -17.37 11.31
N ILE A 121 -8.48 -17.21 10.11
CA ILE A 121 -7.61 -16.08 9.81
C ILE A 121 -8.37 -14.74 9.88
N VAL A 122 -9.61 -14.70 9.37
CA VAL A 122 -10.45 -13.51 9.44
C VAL A 122 -10.86 -13.21 10.88
N CYS A 123 -11.25 -14.22 11.66
CA CYS A 123 -11.58 -14.03 13.08
C CYS A 123 -10.38 -13.49 13.87
N ASP A 124 -9.19 -14.05 13.66
CA ASP A 124 -7.96 -13.55 14.29
C ASP A 124 -7.65 -12.09 13.91
N ALA A 125 -7.89 -11.72 12.64
CA ALA A 125 -7.74 -10.35 12.18
C ALA A 125 -8.77 -9.41 12.82
N LEU A 126 -10.04 -9.83 12.87
CA LEU A 126 -11.11 -9.04 13.52
C LEU A 126 -10.79 -8.77 15.00
N ASP A 127 -10.30 -9.77 15.71
CA ASP A 127 -9.89 -9.64 17.12
C ASP A 127 -8.68 -8.71 17.26
N ARG A 128 -7.63 -8.93 16.49
CA ARG A 128 -6.41 -8.12 16.48
C ARG A 128 -6.70 -6.62 16.28
N PHE A 129 -7.61 -6.29 15.36
CA PHE A 129 -8.00 -4.92 15.06
C PHE A 129 -9.19 -4.42 15.90
N GLN A 130 -9.66 -5.22 16.87
CA GLN A 130 -10.77 -4.88 17.77
C GLN A 130 -12.08 -4.50 17.04
N ILE A 131 -12.36 -5.18 15.93
CA ILE A 131 -13.55 -4.95 15.10
C ILE A 131 -14.51 -6.15 15.04
N VAL A 132 -14.38 -7.11 15.97
CA VAL A 132 -15.25 -8.30 16.03
C VAL A 132 -16.73 -7.94 16.05
N ALA A 133 -17.12 -6.94 16.86
CA ALA A 133 -18.51 -6.49 16.98
C ALA A 133 -19.10 -5.89 15.69
N LYS A 134 -18.24 -5.65 14.68
CA LYS A 134 -18.62 -5.03 13.41
C LYS A 134 -18.61 -6.00 12.23
N LYS A 135 -18.29 -7.28 12.47
CA LYS A 135 -18.05 -8.28 11.42
C LYS A 135 -19.18 -8.40 10.39
N ASP A 136 -20.43 -8.26 10.86
CA ASP A 136 -21.64 -8.41 10.05
C ASP A 136 -22.18 -7.06 9.51
N LEU A 137 -21.51 -5.94 9.80
CA LEU A 137 -21.88 -4.62 9.30
C LEU A 137 -21.33 -4.40 7.88
N TYR A 138 -22.03 -3.57 7.12
CA TYR A 138 -21.61 -3.08 5.81
C TYR A 138 -20.81 -1.78 5.92
N PRO A 139 -19.96 -1.43 4.95
CA PRO A 139 -19.15 -0.22 4.98
C PRO A 139 -19.93 1.06 5.28
N ASN A 140 -21.12 1.23 4.71
CA ASN A 140 -21.99 2.39 4.91
C ASN A 140 -22.53 2.54 6.35
N GLN A 141 -22.38 1.52 7.19
CA GLN A 141 -22.76 1.53 8.60
C GLN A 141 -21.59 1.90 9.53
N LEU A 142 -20.41 2.16 8.96
CA LEU A 142 -19.17 2.45 9.67
C LEU A 142 -18.79 3.92 9.55
N SER A 143 -18.17 4.48 10.60
CA SER A 143 -17.49 5.78 10.48
C SER A 143 -16.27 5.70 9.57
N GLY A 144 -15.78 6.84 9.06
CA GLY A 144 -14.59 6.88 8.19
C GLY A 144 -13.36 6.21 8.82
N GLY A 145 -13.09 6.46 10.10
CA GLY A 145 -11.99 5.80 10.81
C GLY A 145 -12.16 4.29 10.92
N GLN A 146 -13.41 3.82 11.12
CA GLN A 146 -13.70 2.38 11.14
C GLN A 146 -13.55 1.75 9.75
N GLN A 147 -13.99 2.42 8.70
CA GLN A 147 -13.77 1.97 7.32
C GLN A 147 -12.27 1.88 6.99
N GLN A 148 -11.48 2.87 7.40
CA GLN A 148 -10.03 2.84 7.22
C GLN A 148 -9.40 1.68 7.98
N LEU A 149 -9.81 1.45 9.22
CA LEU A 149 -9.32 0.32 10.02
C LEU A 149 -9.63 -1.03 9.36
N VAL A 150 -10.84 -1.19 8.81
CA VAL A 150 -11.19 -2.38 8.01
C VAL A 150 -10.32 -2.49 6.75
N GLY A 151 -10.05 -1.37 6.07
CA GLY A 151 -9.14 -1.32 4.92
C GLY A 151 -7.70 -1.75 5.27
N VAL A 152 -7.19 -1.31 6.42
CA VAL A 152 -5.89 -1.73 6.96
C VAL A 152 -5.90 -3.22 7.30
N ALA A 153 -6.92 -3.70 8.03
CA ALA A 153 -7.08 -5.11 8.37
C ALA A 153 -7.13 -5.99 7.11
N ARG A 154 -7.91 -5.58 6.09
CA ARG A 154 -8.00 -6.27 4.80
C ARG A 154 -6.65 -6.35 4.09
N ALA A 155 -5.86 -5.27 4.08
CA ALA A 155 -4.54 -5.27 3.45
C ALA A 155 -3.56 -6.23 4.15
N LEU A 156 -3.72 -6.43 5.46
CA LEU A 156 -2.79 -7.19 6.31
C LEU A 156 -3.20 -8.65 6.58
N VAL A 157 -4.49 -8.99 6.40
CA VAL A 157 -5.01 -10.33 6.70
C VAL A 157 -4.25 -11.45 5.98
N ALA A 158 -3.73 -11.14 4.79
CA ALA A 158 -2.94 -12.07 3.99
C ALA A 158 -1.41 -11.98 4.28
N LYS A 159 -0.98 -11.27 5.32
CA LYS A 159 0.42 -11.11 5.74
C LYS A 159 1.35 -10.70 4.58
N PRO A 160 1.16 -9.52 3.99
CA PRO A 160 2.01 -9.05 2.89
C PRO A 160 3.42 -8.74 3.38
N ALA A 161 4.43 -8.90 2.51
CA ALA A 161 5.80 -8.48 2.79
C ALA A 161 5.96 -6.95 2.65
N LEU A 162 5.15 -6.33 1.81
CA LEU A 162 5.14 -4.89 1.55
C LEU A 162 3.73 -4.31 1.67
N LEU A 163 3.58 -3.30 2.50
CA LEU A 163 2.37 -2.50 2.63
C LEU A 163 2.58 -1.15 1.94
N LEU A 164 1.72 -0.85 0.97
CA LEU A 164 1.70 0.40 0.25
C LEU A 164 0.49 1.22 0.70
N ALA A 165 0.70 2.47 1.10
CA ALA A 165 -0.36 3.33 1.61
C ALA A 165 -0.38 4.67 0.85
N ASP A 166 -1.48 4.97 0.16
CA ASP A 166 -1.69 6.24 -0.55
C ASP A 166 -2.58 7.15 0.30
N GLU A 167 -1.98 8.19 0.91
CA GLU A 167 -2.65 9.15 1.79
C GLU A 167 -3.56 8.50 2.85
N PRO A 168 -3.05 7.56 3.67
CA PRO A 168 -3.88 6.65 4.47
C PRO A 168 -4.75 7.33 5.53
N THR A 169 -4.51 8.61 5.78
CA THR A 169 -5.25 9.40 6.78
C THR A 169 -5.94 10.63 6.19
N GLY A 170 -5.88 10.79 4.85
CA GLY A 170 -6.33 12.02 4.17
C GLY A 170 -7.84 12.33 4.34
N ASN A 171 -8.66 11.34 4.64
CA ASN A 171 -10.11 11.48 4.86
C ASN A 171 -10.52 11.31 6.34
N LEU A 172 -9.56 11.35 7.27
CA LEU A 172 -9.80 11.14 8.69
C LEU A 172 -9.65 12.42 9.50
N HIS A 173 -10.38 12.51 10.60
CA HIS A 173 -10.11 13.50 11.64
C HIS A 173 -8.73 13.24 12.27
N SER A 174 -8.09 14.29 12.77
CA SER A 174 -6.69 14.25 13.26
C SER A 174 -6.44 13.13 14.30
N ASP A 175 -7.38 12.90 15.22
CA ASP A 175 -7.22 11.87 16.25
C ASP A 175 -7.22 10.46 15.65
N GLN A 176 -8.18 10.18 14.77
CA GLN A 176 -8.27 8.91 14.04
C GLN A 176 -7.06 8.70 13.12
N GLY A 177 -6.58 9.78 12.49
CA GLY A 177 -5.36 9.76 11.68
C GLY A 177 -4.15 9.32 12.51
N ARG A 178 -3.98 9.88 13.71
CA ARG A 178 -2.91 9.50 14.64
C ARG A 178 -3.00 8.03 15.06
N GLU A 179 -4.18 7.51 15.34
CA GLU A 179 -4.40 6.10 15.69
C GLU A 179 -3.94 5.17 14.54
N ILE A 180 -4.30 5.48 13.29
CA ILE A 180 -3.85 4.71 12.12
C ILE A 180 -2.33 4.78 11.95
N MET A 181 -1.72 5.95 12.15
CA MET A 181 -0.26 6.09 12.03
C MET A 181 0.49 5.37 13.15
N GLN A 182 -0.03 5.38 14.38
CA GLN A 182 0.50 4.57 15.47
C GLN A 182 0.40 3.08 15.18
N LEU A 183 -0.72 2.63 14.63
CA LEU A 183 -0.90 1.26 14.19
C LEU A 183 0.14 0.87 13.14
N PHE A 184 0.41 1.73 12.13
CA PHE A 184 1.46 1.47 11.13
C PHE A 184 2.83 1.32 11.78
N LYS A 185 3.16 2.18 12.74
CA LYS A 185 4.42 2.10 13.49
C LYS A 185 4.54 0.79 14.27
N GLN A 186 3.46 0.35 14.92
CA GLN A 186 3.42 -0.94 15.63
C GLN A 186 3.60 -2.12 14.66
N LEU A 187 2.87 -2.15 13.55
CA LEU A 187 2.99 -3.19 12.52
C LEU A 187 4.41 -3.28 11.94
N ASN A 188 5.04 -2.13 11.72
CA ASN A 188 6.42 -2.11 11.24
C ASN A 188 7.39 -2.64 12.32
N HIS A 189 7.24 -2.21 13.58
CA HIS A 189 8.13 -2.57 14.67
C HIS A 189 7.94 -4.03 15.10
N ASP A 190 6.69 -4.47 15.32
CA ASP A 190 6.39 -5.76 15.96
C ASP A 190 6.33 -6.91 14.94
N ASP A 191 5.82 -6.64 13.74
CA ASP A 191 5.67 -7.65 12.69
C ASP A 191 6.75 -7.57 11.60
N GLY A 192 7.60 -6.55 11.61
CA GLY A 192 8.64 -6.34 10.60
C GLY A 192 8.10 -6.03 9.21
N VAL A 193 6.85 -5.58 9.09
CA VAL A 193 6.24 -5.25 7.79
C VAL A 193 6.97 -4.06 7.17
N THR A 194 7.41 -4.20 5.93
CA THR A 194 7.95 -3.07 5.17
C THR A 194 6.81 -2.17 4.72
N ILE A 195 6.91 -0.86 4.98
CA ILE A 195 5.86 0.10 4.69
C ILE A 195 6.39 1.22 3.79
N VAL A 196 5.64 1.51 2.72
CA VAL A 196 5.83 2.70 1.90
C VAL A 196 4.54 3.50 1.92
N GLN A 197 4.55 4.66 2.57
CA GLN A 197 3.43 5.57 2.53
C GLN A 197 3.71 6.77 1.63
N VAL A 198 2.68 7.23 0.94
CA VAL A 198 2.64 8.53 0.30
C VAL A 198 1.86 9.48 1.19
N THR A 199 2.39 10.65 1.48
CA THR A 199 1.67 11.67 2.24
C THR A 199 2.17 13.08 1.93
N HIS A 200 1.30 14.07 2.09
CA HIS A 200 1.64 15.49 2.06
C HIS A 200 1.78 16.08 3.49
N SER A 201 1.42 15.32 4.52
CA SER A 201 1.53 15.72 5.93
C SER A 201 2.93 15.47 6.47
N ASN A 202 3.61 16.52 6.98
CA ASN A 202 4.90 16.37 7.66
C ASN A 202 4.78 15.54 8.94
N GLU A 203 3.65 15.67 9.67
CA GLU A 203 3.38 14.89 10.88
C GLU A 203 3.34 13.39 10.54
N ASN A 204 2.58 12.99 9.52
CA ASN A 204 2.49 11.60 9.10
C ASN A 204 3.82 11.08 8.53
N ALA A 205 4.55 11.92 7.80
CA ALA A 205 5.84 11.53 7.25
C ALA A 205 6.88 11.20 8.33
N ALA A 206 6.79 11.85 9.50
CA ALA A 206 7.69 11.61 10.63
C ALA A 206 7.53 10.24 11.30
N TYR A 207 6.47 9.47 10.98
CA TYR A 207 6.35 8.08 11.42
C TYR A 207 7.29 7.14 10.67
N GLY A 208 7.66 7.48 9.45
CA GLY A 208 8.68 6.74 8.69
C GLY A 208 10.09 6.97 9.22
N SER A 209 10.94 5.97 9.07
CA SER A 209 12.38 6.06 9.40
C SER A 209 13.15 6.97 8.44
N ARG A 210 12.61 7.17 7.22
CA ARG A 210 13.22 7.98 6.16
C ARG A 210 12.15 8.62 5.29
N ILE A 211 12.43 9.86 4.85
CA ILE A 211 11.58 10.59 3.90
C ILE A 211 12.26 10.63 2.54
N VAL A 212 11.55 10.18 1.52
CA VAL A 212 11.94 10.32 0.10
C VAL A 212 11.13 11.47 -0.49
N ARG A 213 11.81 12.51 -0.97
CA ARG A 213 11.14 13.66 -1.56
C ARG A 213 11.10 13.53 -3.08
N LEU A 214 9.92 13.78 -3.66
CA LEU A 214 9.70 13.83 -5.10
C LEU A 214 9.31 15.24 -5.52
N ALA A 215 9.98 15.76 -6.55
CA ALA A 215 9.59 16.99 -7.25
C ALA A 215 9.74 16.77 -8.75
N ASP A 216 8.72 17.14 -9.53
CA ASP A 216 8.72 17.06 -11.00
C ASP A 216 9.19 15.69 -11.55
N GLY A 217 8.79 14.61 -10.86
CA GLY A 217 9.10 13.24 -11.26
C GLY A 217 10.51 12.77 -10.92
N VAL A 218 11.32 13.52 -10.17
CA VAL A 218 12.66 13.13 -9.72
C VAL A 218 12.75 13.09 -8.20
N THR A 219 13.64 12.24 -7.68
CA THR A 219 13.99 12.27 -6.26
C THR A 219 14.88 13.46 -5.97
N VAL A 220 14.54 14.24 -4.94
CA VAL A 220 15.32 15.37 -4.45
C VAL A 220 15.80 15.07 -3.03
N ASN A 221 17.01 15.51 -2.71
CA ASN A 221 17.63 15.35 -1.39
C ASN A 221 17.07 16.38 -0.39
#